data_6bf3ef2b88efd4db65c6250fda017315
#
_entry.id   6bf3ef2b88efd4db65c6250fda017315
#
_cell.length_a   1.000
_cell.length_b   1.000
_cell.length_c   1.000
_cell.angle_alpha   90.00
_cell.angle_beta   90.00
_cell.angle_gamma   90.00
#
_symmetry.space_group_name_H-M   'P 1'
#
loop_
_entity.id
_entity.type
_entity.pdbx_description
1 polymer ?
#
loop_
_entity_poly.entity_id
_entity_poly.type
_entity_poly.pdbx_seq_one_letter_code
_entity_poly.pdbx_strand_id
1 'polypeptide(L)' 'MKTGTIKTWNELKGWGFIESEEDDQDYFFHVSKVRKGFRIHEGMRVKFDSTVGQRGDEAENISHI' A
#
# COMPACT_ATOMS: atom_id res chain seq x y z
N MET A 1 7.11 7.16 8.40
CA MET A 1 6.28 5.99 8.05
C MET A 1 4.82 6.33 8.27
N LYS A 2 3.97 5.99 7.34
CA LYS A 2 2.54 6.27 7.42
C LYS A 2 1.78 4.98 7.67
N THR A 3 0.55 5.12 8.17
CA THR A 3 -0.36 3.99 8.32
C THR A 3 -1.58 4.18 7.45
N GLY A 4 -2.18 3.08 7.03
CA GLY A 4 -3.38 3.13 6.22
C GLY A 4 -4.02 1.77 6.08
N THR A 5 -5.05 1.72 5.26
CA THR A 5 -5.83 0.51 5.02
C THR A 5 -5.83 0.21 3.53
N ILE A 6 -5.65 -1.05 3.17
CA ILE A 6 -5.69 -1.45 1.77
C ILE A 6 -7.13 -1.33 1.29
N LYS A 7 -7.34 -0.41 0.37
CA LYS A 7 -8.66 -0.07 -0.16
C LYS A 7 -9.02 -0.90 -1.37
N THR A 8 -8.03 -1.14 -2.22
CA THR A 8 -8.19 -1.88 -3.46
C THR A 8 -7.02 -2.82 -3.62
N TRP A 9 -7.29 -4.04 -4.03
CA TRP A 9 -6.25 -5.02 -4.28
C TRP A 9 -6.60 -5.87 -5.50
N ASN A 10 -5.71 -5.88 -6.48
CA ASN A 10 -5.84 -6.72 -7.67
C ASN A 10 -4.78 -7.81 -7.58
N GLU A 11 -5.17 -8.96 -7.07
CA GLU A 11 -4.23 -10.05 -6.81
C GLU A 11 -3.65 -10.59 -8.11
N LEU A 12 -4.44 -10.63 -9.16
CA LEU A 12 -4.00 -11.17 -10.44
C LEU A 12 -2.88 -10.34 -11.06
N LYS A 13 -3.00 -9.02 -10.97
CA LYS A 13 -2.00 -8.11 -11.56
C LYS A 13 -0.99 -7.60 -10.55
N GLY A 14 -1.20 -7.85 -9.27
CA GLY A 14 -0.23 -7.53 -8.24
C GLY A 14 -0.10 -6.05 -7.90
N TRP A 15 -1.20 -5.32 -7.87
CA TRP A 15 -1.17 -3.91 -7.49
C TRP A 15 -2.42 -3.55 -6.68
N GLY A 16 -2.35 -2.42 -6.00
CA GLY A 16 -3.50 -1.94 -5.25
C GLY A 16 -3.32 -0.51 -4.80
N PHE A 17 -4.24 -0.07 -3.94
CA PHE A 17 -4.21 1.26 -3.35
C PHE A 17 -4.37 1.16 -1.83
N ILE A 18 -3.61 2.01 -1.14
CA ILE A 18 -3.70 2.16 0.31
C ILE A 18 -4.31 3.52 0.58
N GLU A 19 -5.40 3.55 1.36
CA GLU A 19 -5.96 4.80 1.83
C GLU A 19 -5.27 5.18 3.13
N SER A 20 -4.57 6.31 3.11
CA SER A 20 -3.80 6.76 4.27
C SER A 20 -4.73 7.24 5.38
N GLU A 21 -4.38 6.94 6.62
CA GLU A 21 -5.09 7.45 7.79
C GLU A 21 -4.66 8.86 8.16
N GLU A 22 -3.56 9.34 7.60
CA GLU A 22 -2.94 10.58 8.04
C GLU A 22 -3.24 11.77 7.13
N ASP A 23 -3.41 11.53 5.83
CA ASP A 23 -3.55 12.64 4.88
C ASP A 23 -4.68 12.44 3.88
N ASP A 24 -5.55 11.47 4.08
CA ASP A 24 -6.71 11.21 3.22
C ASP A 24 -6.37 10.99 1.74
N GLN A 25 -5.14 10.59 1.46
CA GLN A 25 -4.72 10.29 0.09
C GLN A 25 -4.68 8.80 -0.15
N ASP A 26 -4.88 8.40 -1.40
CA ASP A 26 -4.70 7.03 -1.83
C ASP A 26 -3.30 6.89 -2.40
N TYR A 27 -2.60 5.83 -2.01
CA TYR A 27 -1.24 5.56 -2.46
C TYR A 27 -1.22 4.28 -3.27
N PHE A 28 -0.81 4.38 -4.53
CA PHE A 28 -0.61 3.22 -5.38
C PHE A 28 0.54 2.38 -4.84
N PHE A 29 0.40 1.06 -4.91
CA PHE A 29 1.53 0.19 -4.60
C PHE A 29 1.52 -1.05 -5.50
N HIS A 30 2.71 -1.57 -5.74
CA HIS A 30 2.90 -2.83 -6.45
C HIS A 30 3.33 -3.89 -5.44
N VAL A 31 2.99 -5.15 -5.71
CA VAL A 31 3.29 -6.25 -4.78
C VAL A 31 4.78 -6.36 -4.48
N SER A 32 5.64 -5.94 -5.41
CA SER A 32 7.09 -5.96 -5.21
C SER A 32 7.55 -5.03 -4.08
N LYS A 33 6.71 -4.09 -3.66
CA LYS A 33 7.03 -3.15 -2.58
C LYS A 33 6.52 -3.64 -1.24
N VAL A 34 5.90 -4.79 -1.19
CA VAL A 34 5.35 -5.38 0.03
C VAL A 34 6.41 -6.27 0.65
N ARG A 35 6.64 -6.14 1.95
CA ARG A 35 7.58 -6.98 2.66
C ARG A 35 7.05 -8.41 2.71
N LYS A 36 7.96 -9.37 2.72
CA LYS A 36 7.58 -10.78 2.72
C LYS A 36 6.97 -11.19 4.06
N GLY A 37 6.17 -12.23 4.02
CA GLY A 37 5.68 -12.86 5.24
C GLY A 37 4.20 -12.70 5.53
N PHE A 38 3.45 -12.01 4.67
CA PHE A 38 2.01 -11.91 4.87
C PHE A 38 1.30 -11.79 3.53
N ARG A 39 -0.01 -12.04 3.56
CA ARG A 39 -0.85 -11.93 2.38
C ARG A 39 -1.57 -10.60 2.37
N ILE A 40 -1.66 -10.02 1.18
CA ILE A 40 -2.39 -8.77 0.98
C ILE A 40 -3.87 -9.09 0.78
N HIS A 41 -4.73 -8.31 1.42
CA HIS A 41 -6.17 -8.36 1.16
C HIS A 41 -6.78 -7.00 1.47
N GLU A 42 -7.93 -6.74 0.90
CA GLU A 42 -8.65 -5.49 1.14
C GLU A 42 -9.10 -5.43 2.59
N GLY A 43 -9.03 -4.24 3.16
CA GLY A 43 -9.36 -4.03 4.56
C GLY A 43 -8.19 -4.19 5.52
N MET A 44 -7.05 -4.67 5.03
CA MET A 44 -5.88 -4.89 5.88
C MET A 44 -5.23 -3.58 6.25
N ARG A 45 -4.86 -3.42 7.53
CA ARG A 45 -4.11 -2.26 7.97
C ARG A 45 -2.62 -2.49 7.79
N VAL A 46 -1.96 -1.49 7.25
CA VAL A 46 -0.53 -1.60 6.93
C VAL A 46 0.19 -0.31 7.31
N LYS A 47 1.50 -0.42 7.44
CA LYS A 47 2.38 0.74 7.54
C LYS A 47 3.26 0.76 6.30
N PHE A 48 3.62 1.95 5.86
CA PHE A 48 4.34 2.11 4.60
C PHE A 48 5.08 3.45 4.57
N ASP A 49 6.03 3.54 3.65
CA ASP A 49 6.71 4.81 3.35
C ASP A 49 6.15 5.35 2.05
N SER A 50 5.95 6.66 2.00
CA SER A 50 5.49 7.30 0.78
C SER A 50 6.69 7.69 -0.08
N THR A 51 6.49 7.59 -1.39
CA THR A 51 7.52 7.98 -2.36
C THR A 51 6.82 8.54 -3.59
N VAL A 52 7.56 9.24 -4.43
CA VAL A 52 7.03 9.77 -5.69
C VAL A 52 7.48 8.85 -6.81
N GLY A 53 6.50 8.25 -7.50
CA GLY A 53 6.77 7.35 -8.60
C GLY A 53 6.14 7.82 -9.88
N GLN A 54 6.06 6.92 -10.85
CA GLN A 54 5.51 7.25 -12.18
C GLN A 54 4.03 7.62 -12.12
N ARG A 55 3.32 7.09 -11.13
CA ARG A 55 1.88 7.34 -10.97
C ARG A 55 1.58 8.41 -9.93
N GLY A 56 2.59 9.19 -9.56
CA GLY A 56 2.47 10.19 -8.51
C GLY A 56 2.86 9.61 -7.17
N ASP A 57 2.04 9.81 -6.14
CA ASP A 57 2.35 9.29 -4.82
C ASP A 57 2.17 7.79 -4.77
N GLU A 58 3.22 7.08 -4.34
CA GLU A 58 3.23 5.63 -4.25
C GLU A 58 3.69 5.21 -2.86
N ALA A 59 3.33 3.98 -2.50
CA ALA A 59 3.75 3.39 -1.23
C ALA A 59 4.84 2.35 -1.48
N GLU A 60 5.79 2.30 -0.54
CA GLU A 60 6.85 1.28 -0.57
C GLU A 60 7.12 0.81 0.83
N ASN A 61 7.90 -0.24 0.98
CA ASN A 61 8.27 -0.81 2.28
C ASN A 61 7.02 -1.12 3.10
N ILE A 62 6.04 -1.75 2.46
CA ILE A 62 4.74 -2.00 3.05
C ILE A 62 4.82 -3.22 3.96
N SER A 63 4.32 -3.11 5.17
CA SER A 63 4.26 -4.24 6.09
C SER A 63 2.98 -4.19 6.90
N HIS A 64 2.62 -5.35 7.44
CA HIS A 64 1.43 -5.51 8.25
C HIS A 64 1.63 -4.84 9.62
N ILE A 65 0.60 -4.20 10.11
CA ILE A 65 0.64 -3.62 11.46
C ILE A 65 0.46 -4.72 12.49
#